data_e14afa18a27694e4d43bdd55900dcacf
#
_entry.id   e14afa18a27694e4d43bdd55900dcacf
#
_cell.length_a   1.000
_cell.length_b   1.000
_cell.length_c   1.000
_cell.angle_alpha   90.00
_cell.angle_beta   90.00
_cell.angle_gamma   90.00
#
_symmetry.space_group_name_H-M   'P 1'
#
loop_
_entity.id
_entity.type
_entity.pdbx_description
1 polymer ?
#
loop_
_entity_poly.entity_id
_entity_poly.type
_entity_poly.pdbx_seq_one_letter_code
_entity_poly.pdbx_strand_id
1 'polypeptide(L)'
;IRKRLFLFGDLDTDSGSPVYDTSLAAGIRSFQQRYGLPVDGKLSAAFMKNINLPLSVLIIRLIVNMERMRWIPLNIAKHFLLINVPSFSLYAYDDDTVTFRMNVVVGQDMHKTVLFSGNLKYIVFSPYWNVPNSILKKEILPAIKKDPNYLSRNNMEWNGNTVRQKPGPKNSLGLVKFLFPNSYNIYLHDSPAKSLFNASTRAFSHGCIRLAEPAKLADYLLKDDSSWTPQKINKAMHSGVEKYVTLKNPVPVYIGYFTAFVDNRGRIQFRDDVYQRDAELEKMIIGK
;
A
#
# COMPACT_ATOMS: atom_id res chain seq x y z
N ILE A 1 8.94 -29.12 -10.54
CA ILE A 1 9.12 -27.70 -10.25
C ILE A 1 9.75 -27.01 -11.48
N ARG A 2 10.93 -27.45 -11.99
CA ARG A 2 11.63 -26.85 -13.14
C ARG A 2 10.74 -26.71 -14.36
N LYS A 3 10.09 -27.79 -14.80
CA LYS A 3 9.17 -27.77 -15.93
C LYS A 3 8.11 -26.67 -15.80
N ARG A 4 7.55 -26.48 -14.60
CA ARG A 4 6.50 -25.48 -14.39
C ARG A 4 7.06 -24.06 -14.34
N LEU A 5 8.23 -23.83 -13.76
CA LEU A 5 8.94 -22.56 -13.79
C LEU A 5 9.33 -22.18 -15.23
N PHE A 6 9.79 -23.15 -16.02
CA PHE A 6 10.07 -22.95 -17.43
C PHE A 6 8.82 -22.55 -18.23
N LEU A 7 7.71 -23.29 -18.06
CA LEU A 7 6.44 -22.96 -18.72
C LEU A 7 5.88 -21.59 -18.33
N PHE A 8 6.18 -21.10 -17.12
CA PHE A 8 5.77 -19.78 -16.65
C PHE A 8 6.76 -18.67 -17.01
N GLY A 9 7.86 -18.99 -17.67
CA GLY A 9 8.91 -18.01 -18.03
C GLY A 9 9.74 -17.51 -16.86
N ASP A 10 9.78 -18.28 -15.76
CA ASP A 10 10.60 -17.98 -14.59
C ASP A 10 11.96 -18.71 -14.63
N LEU A 11 12.13 -19.62 -15.55
CA LEU A 11 13.35 -20.37 -15.82
C LEU A 11 13.57 -20.42 -17.34
N ASP A 12 14.76 -20.10 -17.81
CA ASP A 12 15.07 -20.02 -19.25
C ASP A 12 15.13 -21.39 -19.90
N THR A 13 15.56 -22.42 -19.16
CA THR A 13 15.72 -23.80 -19.65
C THR A 13 15.26 -24.82 -18.62
N ASP A 14 14.60 -25.89 -19.07
CA ASP A 14 14.30 -27.04 -18.24
C ASP A 14 15.33 -28.16 -18.48
N SER A 15 16.30 -28.27 -17.59
CA SER A 15 17.32 -29.32 -17.65
C SER A 15 16.83 -30.71 -17.27
N GLY A 16 15.60 -30.84 -16.75
CA GLY A 16 15.07 -32.08 -16.17
C GLY A 16 15.79 -32.55 -14.88
N SER A 17 16.84 -31.85 -14.43
CA SER A 17 17.64 -32.23 -13.27
C SER A 17 16.82 -32.17 -11.98
N PRO A 18 16.91 -33.19 -11.09
CA PRO A 18 16.28 -33.16 -9.77
C PRO A 18 17.07 -32.31 -8.75
N VAL A 19 18.26 -31.87 -9.10
CA VAL A 19 19.18 -31.17 -8.20
C VAL A 19 18.72 -29.73 -7.96
N TYR A 20 18.76 -29.29 -6.70
CA TYR A 20 18.60 -27.87 -6.36
C TYR A 20 19.91 -27.12 -6.62
N ASP A 21 20.03 -26.51 -7.78
CA ASP A 21 21.18 -25.72 -8.19
C ASP A 21 20.89 -24.22 -8.26
N THR A 22 21.87 -23.43 -8.63
CA THR A 22 21.78 -21.96 -8.72
C THR A 22 20.75 -21.50 -9.73
N SER A 23 20.58 -22.23 -10.86
CA SER A 23 19.58 -21.94 -11.89
C SER A 23 18.17 -22.12 -11.33
N LEU A 24 17.89 -23.25 -10.66
CA LEU A 24 16.61 -23.47 -10.01
C LEU A 24 16.31 -22.42 -8.93
N ALA A 25 17.32 -22.07 -8.14
CA ALA A 25 17.17 -21.03 -7.11
C ALA A 25 16.81 -19.66 -7.73
N ALA A 26 17.40 -19.30 -8.88
CA ALA A 26 17.08 -18.08 -9.61
C ALA A 26 15.63 -18.12 -10.14
N GLY A 27 15.20 -19.21 -10.75
CA GLY A 27 13.82 -19.40 -11.22
C GLY A 27 12.79 -19.31 -10.08
N ILE A 28 13.11 -19.92 -8.92
CA ILE A 28 12.23 -19.81 -7.72
C ILE A 28 12.13 -18.34 -7.27
N ARG A 29 13.23 -17.58 -7.22
CA ARG A 29 13.18 -16.15 -6.86
C ARG A 29 12.38 -15.33 -7.86
N SER A 30 12.53 -15.60 -9.17
CA SER A 30 11.72 -14.96 -10.21
C SER A 30 10.22 -15.19 -9.97
N PHE A 31 9.82 -16.44 -9.76
CA PHE A 31 8.45 -16.80 -9.44
C PHE A 31 7.97 -16.13 -8.14
N GLN A 32 8.76 -16.19 -7.07
CA GLN A 32 8.43 -15.55 -5.79
C GLN A 32 8.16 -14.05 -5.96
N GLN A 33 8.99 -13.36 -6.75
CA GLN A 33 8.81 -11.94 -7.05
C GLN A 33 7.50 -11.67 -7.78
N ARG A 34 7.18 -12.48 -8.81
CA ARG A 34 5.94 -12.33 -9.59
C ARG A 34 4.69 -12.62 -8.77
N TYR A 35 4.78 -13.51 -7.80
CA TYR A 35 3.66 -13.88 -6.91
C TYR A 35 3.63 -13.08 -5.60
N GLY A 36 4.52 -12.11 -5.42
CA GLY A 36 4.56 -11.29 -4.21
C GLY A 36 4.94 -12.05 -2.94
N LEU A 37 5.65 -13.17 -3.09
CA LEU A 37 6.17 -13.97 -1.99
C LEU A 37 7.52 -13.43 -1.49
N PRO A 38 7.99 -13.81 -0.29
CA PRO A 38 9.36 -13.57 0.13
C PRO A 38 10.36 -14.12 -0.89
N VAL A 39 11.27 -13.25 -1.39
CA VAL A 39 12.22 -13.59 -2.46
C VAL A 39 13.50 -14.16 -1.84
N ASP A 40 13.41 -15.38 -1.31
CA ASP A 40 14.49 -16.06 -0.61
C ASP A 40 15.05 -17.30 -1.33
N GLY A 41 14.40 -17.71 -2.42
CA GLY A 41 14.74 -18.91 -3.19
C GLY A 41 14.27 -20.21 -2.56
N LYS A 42 13.60 -20.21 -1.40
CA LYS A 42 13.19 -21.42 -0.70
C LYS A 42 11.87 -21.98 -1.23
N LEU A 43 11.74 -23.30 -1.16
CA LEU A 43 10.52 -24.06 -1.46
C LEU A 43 9.56 -24.02 -0.26
N SER A 44 9.10 -22.81 0.11
CA SER A 44 8.18 -22.64 1.23
C SER A 44 6.79 -23.21 0.92
N ALA A 45 5.96 -23.43 1.95
CA ALA A 45 4.56 -23.84 1.76
C ALA A 45 3.78 -22.88 0.88
N ALA A 46 4.02 -21.56 1.01
CA ALA A 46 3.42 -20.53 0.15
C ALA A 46 3.88 -20.66 -1.31
N PHE A 47 5.17 -20.91 -1.56
CA PHE A 47 5.66 -21.19 -2.90
C PHE A 47 4.99 -22.45 -3.48
N MET A 48 4.98 -23.55 -2.74
CA MET A 48 4.38 -24.82 -3.20
C MET A 48 2.88 -24.69 -3.48
N LYS A 49 2.14 -23.94 -2.65
CA LYS A 49 0.73 -23.64 -2.91
C LYS A 49 0.56 -22.90 -4.24
N ASN A 50 1.32 -21.84 -4.47
CA ASN A 50 1.15 -20.99 -5.64
C ASN A 50 1.65 -21.66 -6.93
N ILE A 51 2.78 -22.38 -6.90
CA ILE A 51 3.29 -23.08 -8.10
C ILE A 51 2.35 -24.19 -8.56
N ASN A 52 1.54 -24.77 -7.66
CA ASN A 52 0.60 -25.82 -7.94
C ASN A 52 -0.83 -25.35 -8.24
N LEU A 53 -1.09 -24.04 -8.27
CA LEU A 53 -2.41 -23.54 -8.65
C LEU A 53 -2.81 -24.05 -10.03
N PRO A 54 -4.04 -24.56 -10.21
CA PRO A 54 -4.58 -24.91 -11.54
C PRO A 54 -4.56 -23.70 -12.47
N LEU A 55 -4.29 -23.92 -13.76
CA LEU A 55 -4.32 -22.84 -14.77
C LEU A 55 -5.68 -22.16 -14.86
N SER A 56 -6.77 -22.92 -14.67
CA SER A 56 -8.14 -22.38 -14.62
C SER A 56 -8.30 -21.28 -13.57
N VAL A 57 -7.72 -21.46 -12.38
CA VAL A 57 -7.74 -20.46 -11.30
C VAL A 57 -6.99 -19.19 -11.71
N LEU A 58 -5.85 -19.33 -12.38
CA LEU A 58 -5.06 -18.19 -12.87
C LEU A 58 -5.79 -17.45 -14.01
N ILE A 59 -6.45 -18.19 -14.93
CA ILE A 59 -7.25 -17.62 -16.02
C ILE A 59 -8.43 -16.81 -15.44
N ILE A 60 -9.18 -17.38 -14.50
CA ILE A 60 -10.27 -16.69 -13.82
C ILE A 60 -9.77 -15.40 -13.15
N ARG A 61 -8.66 -15.47 -12.45
CA ARG A 61 -8.04 -14.29 -11.83
C ARG A 61 -7.68 -13.21 -12.86
N LEU A 62 -7.20 -13.60 -14.03
CA LEU A 62 -6.95 -12.66 -15.13
C LEU A 62 -8.26 -12.01 -15.63
N ILE A 63 -9.31 -12.80 -15.88
CA ILE A 63 -10.62 -12.30 -16.32
C ILE A 63 -11.19 -11.29 -15.30
N VAL A 64 -11.18 -11.63 -14.02
CA VAL A 64 -11.63 -10.75 -12.92
C VAL A 64 -10.86 -9.42 -12.91
N ASN A 65 -9.55 -9.47 -13.14
CA ASN A 65 -8.74 -8.25 -13.15
C ASN A 65 -8.87 -7.45 -14.44
N MET A 66 -9.10 -8.09 -15.58
CA MET A 66 -9.46 -7.40 -16.83
C MET A 66 -10.77 -6.60 -16.65
N GLU A 67 -11.77 -7.17 -15.99
CA GLU A 67 -12.99 -6.43 -15.66
C GLU A 67 -12.71 -5.24 -14.74
N ARG A 68 -11.90 -5.40 -13.69
CA ARG A 68 -11.52 -4.28 -12.82
C ARG A 68 -10.78 -3.16 -13.57
N MET A 69 -9.99 -3.50 -14.57
CA MET A 69 -9.31 -2.50 -15.41
C MET A 69 -10.30 -1.67 -16.23
N ARG A 70 -11.45 -2.21 -16.61
CA ARG A 70 -12.51 -1.46 -17.30
C ARG A 70 -13.15 -0.36 -16.44
N TRP A 71 -13.01 -0.44 -15.12
CA TRP A 71 -13.53 0.58 -14.20
C TRP A 71 -12.58 1.78 -14.05
N ILE A 72 -11.37 1.67 -14.59
CA ILE A 72 -10.42 2.79 -14.62
C ILE A 72 -10.84 3.75 -15.72
N PRO A 73 -10.85 5.08 -15.47
CA PRO A 73 -11.15 6.06 -16.53
C PRO A 73 -10.18 5.93 -17.70
N LEU A 74 -10.68 6.03 -18.93
CA LEU A 74 -9.85 5.96 -20.15
C LEU A 74 -8.85 7.12 -20.22
N ASN A 75 -9.21 8.29 -19.70
CA ASN A 75 -8.36 9.48 -19.67
C ASN A 75 -7.70 9.59 -18.30
N ILE A 76 -6.66 8.82 -18.05
CA ILE A 76 -5.83 8.96 -16.85
C ILE A 76 -4.90 10.15 -17.03
N ALA A 77 -4.73 10.93 -15.95
CA ALA A 77 -3.74 12.01 -15.94
C ALA A 77 -2.33 11.44 -16.15
N LYS A 78 -1.44 12.24 -16.77
CA LYS A 78 -0.05 11.82 -16.99
C LYS A 78 0.71 11.61 -15.68
N HIS A 79 0.36 12.37 -14.65
CA HIS A 79 0.96 12.28 -13.32
C HIS A 79 -0.10 11.80 -12.33
N PHE A 80 0.09 10.63 -11.72
CA PHE A 80 -0.85 10.09 -10.75
C PHE A 80 -0.18 9.11 -9.78
N LEU A 81 -0.86 8.84 -8.69
CA LEU A 81 -0.50 7.81 -7.72
C LEU A 81 -1.48 6.63 -7.81
N LEU A 82 -0.96 5.43 -7.90
CA LEU A 82 -1.75 4.19 -7.83
C LEU A 82 -1.37 3.42 -6.58
N ILE A 83 -2.33 3.19 -5.70
CA ILE A 83 -2.18 2.27 -4.59
C ILE A 83 -2.86 0.95 -4.98
N ASN A 84 -2.08 -0.10 -5.17
CA ASN A 84 -2.63 -1.44 -5.38
C ASN A 84 -2.67 -2.18 -4.05
N VAL A 85 -3.87 -2.34 -3.49
CA VAL A 85 -4.07 -2.95 -2.16
C VAL A 85 -3.49 -4.36 -2.07
N PRO A 86 -3.76 -5.32 -2.99
CA PRO A 86 -3.19 -6.67 -2.93
C PRO A 86 -1.66 -6.72 -3.03
N SER A 87 -1.02 -5.74 -3.65
CA SER A 87 0.44 -5.67 -3.74
C SER A 87 1.07 -4.93 -2.56
N PHE A 88 0.26 -4.32 -1.69
CA PHE A 88 0.74 -3.46 -0.61
C PHE A 88 1.76 -2.43 -1.09
N SER A 89 1.46 -1.78 -2.21
CA SER A 89 2.40 -0.87 -2.87
C SER A 89 1.70 0.36 -3.39
N LEU A 90 2.39 1.50 -3.26
CA LEU A 90 2.11 2.74 -3.96
C LEU A 90 3.08 2.85 -5.13
N TYR A 91 2.57 3.20 -6.29
CA TYR A 91 3.30 3.52 -7.51
C TYR A 91 3.05 4.98 -7.86
N ALA A 92 4.09 5.74 -8.15
CA ALA A 92 4.00 7.06 -8.74
C ALA A 92 4.29 6.94 -10.24
N TYR A 93 3.37 7.46 -11.04
CA TYR A 93 3.50 7.50 -12.49
C TYR A 93 3.74 8.90 -12.98
N ASP A 94 4.71 9.05 -13.89
CA ASP A 94 4.92 10.22 -14.73
C ASP A 94 4.85 9.74 -16.19
N ASP A 95 3.87 10.24 -16.94
CA ASP A 95 3.45 9.68 -18.22
C ASP A 95 3.14 8.17 -18.05
N ASP A 96 3.62 7.30 -18.91
CA ASP A 96 3.40 5.86 -18.80
C ASP A 96 4.48 5.13 -17.99
N THR A 97 5.33 5.87 -17.26
CA THR A 97 6.49 5.32 -16.56
C THR A 97 6.30 5.37 -15.04
N VAL A 98 6.65 4.28 -14.36
CA VAL A 98 6.73 4.24 -12.90
C VAL A 98 8.01 4.96 -12.44
N THR A 99 7.85 6.16 -11.89
CA THR A 99 8.98 6.95 -11.35
C THR A 99 9.55 6.32 -10.09
N PHE A 100 8.68 5.86 -9.20
CA PHE A 100 9.06 5.09 -8.02
C PHE A 100 7.91 4.21 -7.51
N ARG A 101 8.32 3.25 -6.70
CA ARG A 101 7.41 2.40 -5.93
C ARG A 101 7.84 2.42 -4.47
N MET A 102 6.87 2.36 -3.55
CA MET A 102 7.13 2.13 -2.13
C MET A 102 6.13 1.16 -1.51
N ASN A 103 6.52 0.54 -0.39
CA ASN A 103 5.63 -0.30 0.39
C ASN A 103 4.60 0.56 1.13
N VAL A 104 3.39 0.01 1.28
CA VAL A 104 2.32 0.60 2.10
C VAL A 104 1.73 -0.43 3.05
N VAL A 105 1.14 0.06 4.14
CA VAL A 105 0.27 -0.72 5.03
C VAL A 105 -1.16 -0.24 4.79
N VAL A 106 -2.06 -1.17 4.51
CA VAL A 106 -3.49 -0.93 4.21
C VAL A 106 -4.39 -1.40 5.35
N GLY A 107 -5.69 -1.18 5.25
CA GLY A 107 -6.68 -1.64 6.22
C GLY A 107 -6.66 -3.16 6.42
N GLN A 108 -6.91 -3.60 7.64
CA GLN A 108 -7.14 -5.02 7.95
C GLN A 108 -8.52 -5.46 7.47
N ASP A 109 -8.81 -6.75 7.47
CA ASP A 109 -10.05 -7.31 6.92
C ASP A 109 -11.33 -6.70 7.52
N MET A 110 -11.35 -6.42 8.80
CA MET A 110 -12.47 -5.74 9.48
C MET A 110 -12.59 -4.23 9.16
N HIS A 111 -11.54 -3.63 8.60
CA HIS A 111 -11.43 -2.21 8.26
C HIS A 111 -10.80 -2.07 6.87
N LYS A 112 -11.43 -2.70 5.85
CA LYS A 112 -10.91 -2.71 4.47
C LYS A 112 -10.73 -1.30 3.94
N THR A 113 -9.59 -1.04 3.30
CA THR A 113 -9.40 0.18 2.54
C THR A 113 -10.40 0.22 1.39
N VAL A 114 -11.18 1.30 1.31
CA VAL A 114 -12.17 1.49 0.25
C VAL A 114 -11.45 1.78 -1.08
N LEU A 115 -11.99 1.26 -2.17
CA LEU A 115 -11.47 1.49 -3.52
C LEU A 115 -12.17 2.70 -4.13
N PHE A 116 -11.43 3.72 -4.46
CA PHE A 116 -11.93 4.95 -5.06
C PHE A 116 -10.79 5.77 -5.66
N SER A 117 -11.13 6.85 -6.34
CA SER A 117 -10.16 7.87 -6.78
C SER A 117 -10.43 9.21 -6.12
N GLY A 118 -9.39 10.02 -6.02
CA GLY A 118 -9.47 11.38 -5.49
C GLY A 118 -8.28 12.21 -5.95
N ASN A 119 -8.29 13.50 -5.63
CA ASN A 119 -7.19 14.40 -5.94
C ASN A 119 -6.46 14.79 -4.66
N LEU A 120 -5.18 14.43 -4.54
CA LEU A 120 -4.31 14.83 -3.45
C LEU A 120 -4.04 16.32 -3.58
N LYS A 121 -4.48 17.08 -2.58
CA LYS A 121 -4.45 18.55 -2.58
C LYS A 121 -3.56 19.13 -1.51
N TYR A 122 -3.37 18.43 -0.38
CA TYR A 122 -2.68 18.99 0.77
C TYR A 122 -1.65 18.03 1.33
N ILE A 123 -0.51 18.61 1.72
CA ILE A 123 0.51 17.96 2.57
C ILE A 123 0.45 18.65 3.93
N VAL A 124 0.40 17.86 5.00
CA VAL A 124 0.41 18.40 6.37
C VAL A 124 1.62 17.84 7.09
N PHE A 125 2.61 18.68 7.31
CA PHE A 125 3.81 18.35 8.08
C PHE A 125 3.58 18.50 9.57
N SER A 126 4.26 17.68 10.37
CA SER A 126 4.10 17.61 11.83
C SER A 126 2.63 17.62 12.27
N PRO A 127 1.80 16.64 11.79
CA PRO A 127 0.35 16.71 11.96
C PRO A 127 -0.09 16.43 13.39
N TYR A 128 -1.17 17.07 13.82
CA TYR A 128 -2.01 16.52 14.89
C TYR A 128 -2.77 15.30 14.37
N TRP A 129 -2.91 14.29 15.21
CA TRP A 129 -3.84 13.20 14.98
C TRP A 129 -5.10 13.40 15.79
N ASN A 130 -6.15 13.89 15.16
CA ASN A 130 -7.47 13.93 15.77
C ASN A 130 -8.02 12.49 15.80
N VAL A 131 -8.23 11.96 17.02
CA VAL A 131 -8.64 10.57 17.19
C VAL A 131 -10.08 10.38 16.70
N PRO A 132 -10.33 9.47 15.76
CA PRO A 132 -11.70 9.14 15.33
C PRO A 132 -12.55 8.63 16.49
N ASN A 133 -13.85 8.95 16.48
CA ASN A 133 -14.78 8.56 17.55
C ASN A 133 -14.82 7.03 17.79
N SER A 134 -14.67 6.22 16.74
CA SER A 134 -14.61 4.77 16.86
C SER A 134 -13.40 4.30 17.70
N ILE A 135 -12.22 4.88 17.45
CA ILE A 135 -10.99 4.57 18.19
C ILE A 135 -11.07 5.18 19.59
N LEU A 136 -11.57 6.42 19.72
CA LEU A 136 -11.76 7.05 21.02
C LEU A 136 -12.57 6.17 21.95
N LYS A 137 -13.74 5.68 21.49
CA LYS A 137 -14.65 4.86 22.32
C LYS A 137 -14.12 3.46 22.59
N LYS A 138 -13.50 2.82 21.59
CA LYS A 138 -13.10 1.40 21.68
C LYS A 138 -11.73 1.21 22.33
N GLU A 139 -10.83 2.18 22.22
CA GLU A 139 -9.42 2.03 22.64
C GLU A 139 -9.00 3.08 23.67
N ILE A 140 -9.19 4.38 23.38
CA ILE A 140 -8.62 5.46 24.20
C ILE A 140 -9.35 5.62 25.53
N LEU A 141 -10.69 5.71 25.55
CA LEU A 141 -11.46 5.86 26.80
C LEU A 141 -11.28 4.66 27.76
N PRO A 142 -11.29 3.38 27.28
CA PRO A 142 -10.95 2.27 28.16
C PRO A 142 -9.52 2.32 28.69
N ALA A 143 -8.55 2.80 27.89
CA ALA A 143 -7.17 2.94 28.32
C ALA A 143 -7.01 4.04 29.39
N ILE A 144 -7.69 5.20 29.24
CA ILE A 144 -7.71 6.27 30.23
C ILE A 144 -8.30 5.78 31.57
N LYS A 145 -9.37 4.94 31.51
CA LYS A 145 -9.96 4.38 32.75
C LYS A 145 -8.98 3.47 33.51
N LYS A 146 -8.10 2.77 32.80
CA LYS A 146 -7.08 1.89 33.39
C LYS A 146 -5.85 2.65 33.89
N ASP A 147 -5.53 3.76 33.24
CA ASP A 147 -4.33 4.55 33.47
C ASP A 147 -4.63 6.04 33.31
N PRO A 148 -4.80 6.78 34.42
CA PRO A 148 -5.05 8.22 34.40
C PRO A 148 -3.97 9.04 33.67
N ASN A 149 -2.74 8.51 33.55
CA ASN A 149 -1.63 9.16 32.86
C ASN A 149 -1.52 8.77 31.39
N TYR A 150 -2.49 8.01 30.85
CA TYR A 150 -2.44 7.50 29.48
C TYR A 150 -2.23 8.62 28.43
N LEU A 151 -2.97 9.71 28.56
CA LEU A 151 -2.86 10.84 27.61
C LEU A 151 -1.47 11.46 27.61
N SER A 152 -0.91 11.78 28.79
CA SER A 152 0.41 12.40 28.90
C SER A 152 1.52 11.48 28.39
N ARG A 153 1.48 10.19 28.72
CA ARG A 153 2.46 9.19 28.24
C ARG A 153 2.44 9.00 26.73
N ASN A 154 1.27 9.19 26.09
CA ASN A 154 1.11 9.05 24.67
C ASN A 154 1.14 10.38 23.89
N ASN A 155 1.57 11.47 24.54
CA ASN A 155 1.61 12.81 23.96
C ASN A 155 0.24 13.25 23.40
N MET A 156 -0.81 12.94 24.15
CA MET A 156 -2.21 13.25 23.80
C MET A 156 -2.77 14.33 24.72
N GLU A 157 -3.83 14.99 24.26
CA GLU A 157 -4.58 15.99 25.04
C GLU A 157 -6.06 15.94 24.66
N TRP A 158 -6.92 16.43 25.56
CA TRP A 158 -8.31 16.69 25.25
C TRP A 158 -8.43 17.85 24.25
N ASN A 159 -9.29 17.72 23.26
CA ASN A 159 -9.65 18.75 22.31
C ASN A 159 -11.17 18.85 22.26
N GLY A 160 -11.75 19.67 23.16
CA GLY A 160 -13.18 19.65 23.42
C GLY A 160 -13.63 18.28 23.93
N ASN A 161 -14.63 17.68 23.28
CA ASN A 161 -15.16 16.36 23.61
C ASN A 161 -14.40 15.20 22.92
N THR A 162 -13.28 15.48 22.26
CA THR A 162 -12.45 14.49 21.57
C THR A 162 -11.02 14.50 22.14
N VAL A 163 -10.21 13.55 21.70
CA VAL A 163 -8.79 13.49 22.03
C VAL A 163 -7.98 13.70 20.75
N ARG A 164 -6.87 14.43 20.84
CA ARG A 164 -5.88 14.51 19.76
C ARG A 164 -4.49 14.17 20.28
N GLN A 165 -3.68 13.58 19.40
CA GLN A 165 -2.26 13.36 19.67
C GLN A 165 -1.45 14.51 19.05
N LYS A 166 -0.52 15.05 19.84
CA LYS A 166 0.35 16.15 19.42
C LYS A 166 1.36 15.70 18.36
N PRO A 167 1.89 16.62 17.54
CA PRO A 167 3.02 16.34 16.65
C PRO A 167 4.20 15.74 17.39
N GLY A 168 4.96 14.89 16.68
CA GLY A 168 6.17 14.29 17.22
C GLY A 168 6.42 12.87 16.74
N PRO A 169 7.58 12.28 17.07
CA PRO A 169 8.04 10.99 16.53
C PRO A 169 7.15 9.80 16.93
N LYS A 170 6.38 9.93 18.02
CA LYS A 170 5.42 8.90 18.47
C LYS A 170 4.01 9.12 17.96
N ASN A 171 3.75 10.17 17.17
CA ASN A 171 2.42 10.41 16.61
C ASN A 171 2.00 9.25 15.70
N SER A 172 0.77 8.79 15.84
CA SER A 172 0.25 7.64 15.06
C SER A 172 0.21 7.90 13.55
N LEU A 173 0.15 9.18 13.14
CA LEU A 173 0.25 9.60 11.74
C LEU A 173 1.70 9.85 11.28
N GLY A 174 2.68 9.62 12.18
CA GLY A 174 4.07 9.95 11.92
C GLY A 174 4.30 11.46 11.76
N LEU A 175 5.20 11.83 10.87
CA LEU A 175 5.71 13.19 10.69
C LEU A 175 5.01 13.96 9.56
N VAL A 176 4.20 13.29 8.73
CA VAL A 176 3.49 13.91 7.60
C VAL A 176 2.27 13.10 7.19
N LYS A 177 1.21 13.81 6.78
CA LYS A 177 0.02 13.22 6.14
C LYS A 177 -0.30 13.93 4.83
N PHE A 178 -0.94 13.22 3.91
CA PHE A 178 -1.29 13.67 2.57
C PHE A 178 -2.80 13.51 2.38
N LEU A 179 -3.47 14.62 2.10
CA LEU A 179 -4.92 14.67 2.09
C LEU A 179 -5.46 14.78 0.68
N PHE A 180 -6.39 13.90 0.34
CA PHE A 180 -7.26 13.97 -0.83
C PHE A 180 -8.71 13.91 -0.32
N PRO A 181 -9.41 15.06 -0.28
CA PRO A 181 -10.75 15.13 0.31
C PRO A 181 -11.69 14.09 -0.27
N ASN A 182 -12.32 13.30 0.59
CA ASN A 182 -13.24 12.23 0.23
C ASN A 182 -14.20 11.92 1.38
N SER A 183 -15.35 11.27 1.08
CA SER A 183 -16.37 10.91 2.06
C SER A 183 -15.99 9.76 3.02
N TYR A 184 -14.90 9.05 2.72
CA TYR A 184 -14.45 7.90 3.51
C TYR A 184 -13.45 8.26 4.61
N ASN A 185 -13.00 9.53 4.66
CA ASN A 185 -11.95 9.99 5.58
C ASN A 185 -10.64 9.19 5.46
N ILE A 186 -10.32 8.69 4.26
CA ILE A 186 -9.08 7.99 3.97
C ILE A 186 -8.03 9.00 3.51
N TYR A 187 -6.82 8.84 4.01
CA TYR A 187 -5.64 9.63 3.63
C TYR A 187 -4.38 8.77 3.68
N LEU A 188 -3.30 9.28 3.07
CA LEU A 188 -1.98 8.67 3.18
C LEU A 188 -1.23 9.35 4.32
N HIS A 189 -0.41 8.58 5.07
CA HIS A 189 0.36 9.16 6.15
C HIS A 189 1.61 8.35 6.48
N ASP A 190 2.51 8.98 7.19
CA ASP A 190 3.66 8.32 7.80
C ASP A 190 3.24 7.42 8.97
N SER A 191 4.18 6.67 9.52
CA SER A 191 3.94 5.82 10.69
C SER A 191 5.23 5.62 11.49
N PRO A 192 5.18 5.68 12.84
CA PRO A 192 6.32 5.29 13.67
C PRO A 192 6.60 3.78 13.63
N ALA A 193 5.60 2.96 13.29
CA ALA A 193 5.71 1.50 13.23
C ALA A 193 6.39 1.02 11.94
N LYS A 194 7.65 1.38 11.74
CA LYS A 194 8.41 1.11 10.51
C LYS A 194 8.62 -0.38 10.22
N SER A 195 8.67 -1.24 11.25
CA SER A 195 8.84 -2.69 11.10
C SER A 195 7.69 -3.36 10.33
N LEU A 196 6.49 -2.79 10.38
CA LEU A 196 5.33 -3.33 9.66
C LEU A 196 5.50 -3.35 8.13
N PHE A 197 6.35 -2.48 7.59
CA PHE A 197 6.63 -2.44 6.14
C PHE A 197 7.47 -3.60 5.64
N ASN A 198 8.11 -4.36 6.55
CA ASN A 198 8.91 -5.55 6.22
C ASN A 198 8.07 -6.84 6.23
N ALA A 199 6.82 -6.78 6.70
CA ALA A 199 5.94 -7.94 6.70
C ALA A 199 5.52 -8.31 5.26
N SER A 200 5.32 -9.59 4.99
CA SER A 200 4.82 -10.10 3.71
C SER A 200 3.35 -9.68 3.48
N THR A 201 2.53 -9.77 4.52
CA THR A 201 1.16 -9.25 4.53
C THR A 201 1.13 -7.94 5.32
N ARG A 202 0.63 -6.87 4.72
CA ARG A 202 0.63 -5.52 5.31
C ARG A 202 -0.77 -4.93 5.44
N ALA A 203 -1.72 -5.74 5.92
CA ALA A 203 -3.11 -5.35 6.17
C ALA A 203 -3.33 -5.16 7.68
N PHE A 204 -2.90 -4.01 8.24
CA PHE A 204 -2.87 -3.77 9.69
C PHE A 204 -3.55 -2.47 10.13
N SER A 205 -3.93 -1.56 9.19
CA SER A 205 -4.48 -0.26 9.54
C SER A 205 -5.99 -0.32 9.76
N HIS A 206 -6.56 0.79 10.25
CA HIS A 206 -7.99 1.02 10.37
C HIS A 206 -8.62 1.62 9.09
N GLY A 207 -7.99 1.39 7.92
CA GLY A 207 -8.50 1.84 6.61
C GLY A 207 -7.63 2.88 5.93
N CYS A 208 -6.95 3.78 6.66
CA CYS A 208 -5.96 4.71 6.11
C CYS A 208 -4.71 3.98 5.64
N ILE A 209 -3.95 4.61 4.76
CA ILE A 209 -2.79 4.00 4.10
C ILE A 209 -1.50 4.59 4.68
N ARG A 210 -0.67 3.73 5.31
CA ARG A 210 0.64 4.12 5.84
C ARG A 210 1.70 3.97 4.77
N LEU A 211 2.64 4.91 4.71
CA LEU A 211 3.71 4.98 3.72
C LEU A 211 5.06 4.59 4.34
N ALA A 212 5.83 3.78 3.61
CA ALA A 212 7.19 3.42 4.05
C ALA A 212 8.16 4.61 3.92
N GLU A 213 8.04 5.38 2.83
CA GLU A 213 8.95 6.46 2.44
C GLU A 213 8.20 7.79 2.24
N PRO A 214 7.57 8.35 3.29
CA PRO A 214 6.70 9.54 3.15
C PRO A 214 7.48 10.80 2.74
N ALA A 215 8.75 10.95 3.15
CA ALA A 215 9.59 12.07 2.72
C ALA A 215 9.82 12.06 1.19
N LYS A 216 10.00 10.88 0.60
CA LYS A 216 10.14 10.71 -0.86
C LYS A 216 8.86 11.12 -1.60
N LEU A 217 7.68 10.78 -1.04
CA LEU A 217 6.42 11.23 -1.62
C LEU A 217 6.27 12.75 -1.50
N ALA A 218 6.63 13.35 -0.37
CA ALA A 218 6.58 14.80 -0.20
C ALA A 218 7.51 15.52 -1.19
N ASP A 219 8.72 15.02 -1.38
CA ASP A 219 9.69 15.56 -2.34
C ASP A 219 9.16 15.48 -3.78
N TYR A 220 8.61 14.32 -4.17
CA TYR A 220 7.98 14.13 -5.48
C TYR A 220 6.82 15.09 -5.73
N LEU A 221 5.93 15.29 -4.76
CA LEU A 221 4.77 16.16 -4.89
C LEU A 221 5.11 17.65 -4.91
N LEU A 222 6.26 18.02 -4.36
CA LEU A 222 6.74 19.41 -4.26
C LEU A 222 7.87 19.72 -5.25
N LYS A 223 8.22 18.79 -6.15
CA LYS A 223 9.36 18.93 -7.09
C LYS A 223 9.30 20.20 -7.95
N ASP A 224 8.09 20.64 -8.29
CA ASP A 224 7.87 21.82 -9.13
C ASP A 224 7.71 23.13 -8.31
N ASP A 225 7.90 23.07 -7.01
CA ASP A 225 7.91 24.25 -6.13
C ASP A 225 9.29 24.52 -5.59
N SER A 226 10.02 25.45 -6.21
CA SER A 226 11.40 25.85 -5.84
C SER A 226 11.54 26.35 -4.40
N SER A 227 10.42 26.69 -3.73
CA SER A 227 10.44 27.06 -2.31
C SER A 227 10.69 25.86 -1.38
N TRP A 228 10.52 24.63 -1.88
CA TRP A 228 10.73 23.38 -1.15
C TRP A 228 11.99 22.66 -1.63
N THR A 229 12.78 22.20 -0.69
CA THR A 229 13.96 21.33 -0.91
C THR A 229 13.87 20.15 0.04
N PRO A 230 14.58 19.04 -0.20
CA PRO A 230 14.60 17.90 0.73
C PRO A 230 14.95 18.29 2.17
N GLN A 231 15.85 19.28 2.35
CA GLN A 231 16.21 19.81 3.68
C GLN A 231 15.05 20.54 4.35
N LYS A 232 14.31 21.38 3.59
CA LYS A 232 13.13 22.09 4.11
C LYS A 232 12.00 21.13 4.43
N ILE A 233 11.78 20.10 3.61
CA ILE A 233 10.81 19.02 3.86
C ILE A 233 11.14 18.32 5.17
N ASN A 234 12.40 17.88 5.32
CA ASN A 234 12.86 17.23 6.55
C ASN A 234 12.69 18.14 7.78
N LYS A 235 13.06 19.42 7.67
CA LYS A 235 12.87 20.41 8.75
C LYS A 235 11.38 20.56 9.12
N ALA A 236 10.49 20.64 8.14
CA ALA A 236 9.05 20.76 8.36
C ALA A 236 8.45 19.49 9.02
N MET A 237 8.91 18.31 8.60
CA MET A 237 8.50 17.03 9.20
C MET A 237 8.87 16.93 10.68
N HIS A 238 9.97 17.55 11.11
CA HIS A 238 10.49 17.48 12.49
C HIS A 238 10.27 18.76 13.31
N SER A 239 9.52 19.72 12.79
CA SER A 239 9.34 21.03 13.45
C SER A 239 8.54 20.96 14.74
N GLY A 240 7.70 19.92 14.93
CA GLY A 240 6.74 19.86 16.03
C GLY A 240 5.56 20.85 15.90
N VAL A 241 5.52 21.63 14.85
CA VAL A 241 4.45 22.60 14.54
C VAL A 241 3.73 22.19 13.28
N GLU A 242 2.42 21.99 13.37
CA GLU A 242 1.60 21.58 12.22
C GLU A 242 1.66 22.64 11.12
N LYS A 243 1.99 22.22 9.90
CA LYS A 243 2.08 23.10 8.74
C LYS A 243 1.34 22.49 7.55
N TYR A 244 0.33 23.21 7.07
CA TYR A 244 -0.41 22.87 5.84
C TYR A 244 0.29 23.46 4.61
N VAL A 245 0.38 22.65 3.57
CA VAL A 245 0.88 23.04 2.25
C VAL A 245 -0.15 22.62 1.22
N THR A 246 -0.67 23.58 0.46
CA THR A 246 -1.56 23.31 -0.67
C THR A 246 -0.71 23.07 -1.92
N LEU A 247 -0.94 21.95 -2.61
CA LEU A 247 -0.27 21.66 -3.87
C LEU A 247 -0.77 22.62 -4.96
N LYS A 248 0.14 23.18 -5.74
CA LYS A 248 -0.19 24.01 -6.92
C LYS A 248 -1.00 23.20 -7.94
N ASN A 249 -0.56 21.97 -8.17
CA ASN A 249 -1.22 21.02 -9.06
C ASN A 249 -1.67 19.81 -8.24
N PRO A 250 -2.99 19.62 -8.02
CA PRO A 250 -3.50 18.42 -7.36
C PRO A 250 -3.13 17.16 -8.14
N VAL A 251 -2.71 16.11 -7.44
CA VAL A 251 -2.28 14.85 -8.07
C VAL A 251 -3.37 13.79 -7.87
N PRO A 252 -3.89 13.20 -8.96
CA PRO A 252 -4.85 12.10 -8.86
C PRO A 252 -4.29 10.90 -8.10
N VAL A 253 -5.10 10.34 -7.21
CA VAL A 253 -4.81 9.13 -6.44
C VAL A 253 -5.88 8.10 -6.75
N TYR A 254 -5.45 6.93 -7.21
CA TYR A 254 -6.30 5.77 -7.45
C TYR A 254 -5.99 4.71 -6.41
N ILE A 255 -7.00 4.26 -5.68
CA ILE A 255 -6.90 3.10 -4.80
C ILE A 255 -7.57 1.94 -5.50
N GLY A 256 -6.75 1.02 -6.03
CA GLY A 256 -7.17 -0.12 -6.83
C GLY A 256 -6.96 -1.45 -6.10
N TYR A 257 -7.54 -2.50 -6.68
CA TYR A 257 -7.46 -3.86 -6.15
C TYR A 257 -7.17 -4.84 -7.29
N PHE A 258 -5.89 -4.98 -7.62
CA PHE A 258 -5.45 -5.84 -8.73
C PHE A 258 -4.67 -7.03 -8.17
N THR A 259 -5.29 -8.21 -8.21
CA THR A 259 -4.68 -9.49 -7.83
C THR A 259 -3.91 -10.12 -9.00
N ALA A 260 -4.12 -9.63 -10.23
CA ALA A 260 -3.30 -9.88 -11.40
C ALA A 260 -3.12 -8.58 -12.20
N PHE A 261 -1.88 -8.29 -12.63
CA PHE A 261 -1.53 -7.13 -13.45
C PHE A 261 -0.22 -7.39 -14.19
N VAL A 262 0.11 -6.55 -15.16
CA VAL A 262 1.35 -6.63 -15.92
C VAL A 262 2.35 -5.61 -15.39
N ASP A 263 3.61 -6.01 -15.20
CA ASP A 263 4.70 -5.11 -14.83
C ASP A 263 5.28 -4.36 -16.05
N ASN A 264 6.21 -3.44 -15.82
CA ASN A 264 6.88 -2.67 -16.87
C ASN A 264 7.76 -3.49 -17.82
N ARG A 265 7.94 -4.79 -17.54
CA ARG A 265 8.65 -5.75 -18.41
C ARG A 265 7.70 -6.65 -19.20
N GLY A 266 6.39 -6.38 -19.17
CA GLY A 266 5.37 -7.19 -19.82
C GLY A 266 5.07 -8.52 -19.11
N ARG A 267 5.56 -8.76 -17.89
CA ARG A 267 5.33 -10.00 -17.17
C ARG A 267 4.11 -9.93 -16.26
N ILE A 268 3.29 -10.96 -16.31
CA ILE A 268 2.12 -11.07 -15.44
C ILE A 268 2.56 -11.27 -13.98
N GLN A 269 2.03 -10.42 -13.12
CA GLN A 269 2.19 -10.46 -11.68
C GLN A 269 0.92 -10.98 -11.03
N PHE A 270 1.03 -11.81 -10.00
CA PHE A 270 -0.08 -12.26 -9.18
C PHE A 270 0.09 -11.84 -7.73
N ARG A 271 -1.01 -11.58 -7.04
CA ARG A 271 -1.04 -11.24 -5.61
C ARG A 271 -2.15 -12.01 -4.93
N ASP A 272 -2.00 -12.25 -3.64
CA ASP A 272 -3.07 -12.85 -2.84
C ASP A 272 -4.29 -11.94 -2.78
N ASP A 273 -5.47 -12.55 -2.80
CA ASP A 273 -6.76 -11.85 -2.65
C ASP A 273 -7.03 -11.56 -1.17
N VAL A 274 -6.34 -10.56 -0.63
CA VAL A 274 -6.28 -10.24 0.81
C VAL A 274 -7.63 -9.85 1.43
N TYR A 275 -8.60 -9.42 0.61
CA TYR A 275 -9.96 -9.06 1.04
C TYR A 275 -11.04 -9.98 0.47
N GLN A 276 -10.65 -11.07 -0.18
CA GLN A 276 -11.54 -12.08 -0.77
C GLN A 276 -12.57 -11.50 -1.76
N ARG A 277 -12.12 -10.53 -2.60
CA ARG A 277 -12.98 -9.85 -3.58
C ARG A 277 -13.00 -10.51 -4.96
N ASP A 278 -12.11 -11.45 -5.23
CA ASP A 278 -12.06 -12.11 -6.54
C ASP A 278 -13.26 -13.03 -6.74
N ALA A 279 -13.59 -13.85 -5.73
CA ALA A 279 -14.69 -14.81 -5.81
C ALA A 279 -16.08 -14.15 -5.98
N GLU A 280 -16.29 -12.98 -5.37
CA GLU A 280 -17.53 -12.22 -5.52
C GLU A 280 -17.71 -11.72 -6.95
N LEU A 281 -16.65 -11.13 -7.53
CA LEU A 281 -16.66 -10.63 -8.90
C LEU A 281 -16.68 -11.77 -9.93
N GLU A 282 -16.01 -12.89 -9.66
CA GLU A 282 -16.08 -14.10 -10.47
C GLU A 282 -17.52 -14.58 -10.67
N LYS A 283 -18.29 -14.67 -9.57
CA LYS A 283 -19.71 -15.05 -9.64
C LYS A 283 -20.54 -14.11 -10.52
N MET A 284 -20.25 -12.80 -10.47
CA MET A 284 -20.97 -11.82 -11.29
C MET A 284 -20.63 -11.94 -12.78
N ILE A 285 -19.40 -12.31 -13.12
CA ILE A 285 -18.93 -12.40 -14.53
C ILE A 285 -19.28 -13.75 -15.13
N ILE A 286 -19.05 -14.85 -14.42
CA ILE A 286 -19.11 -16.21 -14.97
C ILE A 286 -20.43 -16.90 -14.62
N GLY A 287 -21.19 -16.41 -13.63
CA GLY A 287 -22.52 -16.94 -13.27
C GLY A 287 -22.48 -18.31 -12.59
N LYS A 288 -21.39 -18.65 -11.90
CA LYS A 288 -21.22 -19.91 -11.17
C LYS A 288 -21.04 -19.69 -9.68
#